data_9e4e6c8fc4eb32830fc6e154ecb4f96f
#
_entry.id   9e4e6c8fc4eb32830fc6e154ecb4f96f
#
_cell.length_a   1.000
_cell.length_b   1.000
_cell.length_c   1.000
_cell.angle_alpha   90.00
_cell.angle_beta   90.00
_cell.angle_gamma   90.00
#
_symmetry.space_group_name_H-M   'P 1'
#
loop_
_entity.id
_entity.type
_entity.pdbx_description
1 polymer ?
#
loop_
_entity_poly.entity_id
_entity_poly.type
_entity_poly.pdbx_seq_one_letter_code
_entity_poly.pdbx_strand_id
1 'polypeptide(L)'
;MELNTDLGKIIIELDIEKAPITVDNFLSNIKDFHYDGVIFHRVISGFMIQAGGFTFDLSPKNTSRQPIANESKNGLSNKRGTISMARTNDPNSAKAQFFINHMNNEPVSYTHLRAHET
;
A
#
# COMPACT_ATOMS: atom_id res chain seq x y z
N MET A 1 -12.81 -1.24 -4.09
CA MET A 1 -11.86 -0.30 -4.72
C MET A 1 -11.07 -1.01 -5.81
N GLU A 2 -10.75 -0.34 -6.88
CA GLU A 2 -10.04 -0.93 -8.01
C GLU A 2 -8.75 -0.17 -8.33
N LEU A 3 -7.66 -0.92 -8.57
CA LEU A 3 -6.46 -0.42 -9.21
C LEU A 3 -6.47 -0.88 -10.68
N ASN A 4 -6.55 0.07 -11.59
CA ASN A 4 -6.50 -0.22 -13.02
C ASN A 4 -5.06 -0.06 -13.52
N THR A 5 -4.48 -1.16 -14.00
CA THR A 5 -3.12 -1.18 -14.55
C THR A 5 -3.16 -1.56 -16.03
N ASP A 6 -2.05 -1.36 -16.72
CA ASP A 6 -1.92 -1.76 -18.14
C ASP A 6 -2.11 -3.27 -18.35
N LEU A 7 -1.87 -4.07 -17.30
CA LEU A 7 -1.96 -5.52 -17.38
C LEU A 7 -3.25 -6.09 -16.76
N GLY A 8 -4.13 -5.24 -16.25
CA GLY A 8 -5.41 -5.68 -15.69
C GLY A 8 -5.81 -4.93 -14.42
N LYS A 9 -6.85 -5.44 -13.78
CA LYS A 9 -7.42 -4.85 -12.57
C LYS A 9 -6.97 -5.58 -11.33
N ILE A 10 -6.73 -4.82 -10.26
CA ILE A 10 -6.54 -5.35 -8.91
C ILE A 10 -7.69 -4.80 -8.07
N ILE A 11 -8.46 -5.70 -7.45
CA ILE A 11 -9.57 -5.31 -6.58
C ILE A 11 -9.08 -5.36 -5.13
N ILE A 12 -9.27 -4.26 -4.41
CA ILE A 12 -8.81 -4.10 -3.03
C ILE A 12 -10.02 -3.98 -2.12
N GLU A 13 -10.06 -4.81 -1.09
CA GLU A 13 -10.99 -4.72 0.02
C GLU A 13 -10.30 -4.03 1.18
N LEU A 14 -10.86 -2.92 1.66
CA LEU A 14 -10.28 -2.12 2.73
C LEU A 14 -10.90 -2.48 4.08
N ASP A 15 -10.05 -2.81 5.06
CA ASP A 15 -10.51 -3.17 6.41
C ASP A 15 -10.55 -1.91 7.29
N ILE A 16 -11.64 -1.17 7.18
CA ILE A 16 -11.83 0.08 7.92
C ILE A 16 -11.98 -0.13 9.42
N GLU A 17 -12.41 -1.30 9.86
CA GLU A 17 -12.59 -1.59 11.28
C GLU A 17 -11.25 -1.79 11.99
N LYS A 18 -10.32 -2.52 11.37
CA LYS A 18 -9.01 -2.83 11.96
C LYS A 18 -7.92 -1.82 11.60
N ALA A 19 -8.06 -1.10 10.51
CA ALA A 19 -7.08 -0.13 10.04
C ALA A 19 -7.74 1.20 9.64
N PRO A 20 -8.48 1.88 10.54
CA PRO A 20 -9.26 3.07 10.18
C PRO A 20 -8.39 4.24 9.72
N ILE A 21 -7.26 4.48 10.37
CA ILE A 21 -6.35 5.58 10.03
C ILE A 21 -5.68 5.31 8.69
N THR A 22 -5.23 4.09 8.47
CA THR A 22 -4.57 3.67 7.22
C THR A 22 -5.53 3.76 6.03
N VAL A 23 -6.75 3.27 6.20
CA VAL A 23 -7.78 3.31 5.15
C VAL A 23 -8.15 4.76 4.81
N ASP A 24 -8.35 5.60 5.82
CA ASP A 24 -8.63 7.02 5.60
C ASP A 24 -7.51 7.71 4.83
N ASN A 25 -6.27 7.48 5.23
CA ASN A 25 -5.09 8.02 4.54
C ASN A 25 -5.02 7.54 3.09
N PHE A 26 -5.24 6.26 2.84
CA PHE A 26 -5.20 5.69 1.50
C PHE A 26 -6.28 6.30 0.60
N LEU A 27 -7.52 6.39 1.10
CA LEU A 27 -8.63 7.02 0.37
C LEU A 27 -8.38 8.52 0.13
N SER A 28 -7.76 9.21 1.08
CA SER A 28 -7.43 10.62 0.93
C SER A 28 -6.38 10.86 -0.16
N ASN A 29 -5.37 9.99 -0.25
CA ASN A 29 -4.40 10.05 -1.35
C ASN A 29 -5.06 9.77 -2.71
N ILE A 30 -6.07 8.89 -2.75
CA ILE A 30 -6.84 8.65 -3.97
C ILE A 30 -7.60 9.91 -4.39
N LYS A 31 -8.25 10.59 -3.45
CA LYS A 31 -8.97 11.84 -3.72
C LYS A 31 -8.04 12.96 -4.19
N ASP A 32 -6.79 12.94 -3.75
CA ASP A 32 -5.77 13.89 -4.18
C ASP A 32 -5.12 13.50 -5.52
N PHE A 33 -5.58 12.44 -6.17
CA PHE A 33 -5.02 11.89 -7.41
C PHE A 33 -3.55 11.50 -7.28
N HIS A 34 -3.07 11.21 -6.07
CA HIS A 34 -1.66 10.87 -5.82
C HIS A 34 -1.24 9.60 -6.60
N TYR A 35 -2.12 8.60 -6.69
CA TYR A 35 -1.79 7.33 -7.34
C TYR A 35 -1.92 7.35 -8.86
N ASP A 36 -2.41 8.43 -9.44
CA ASP A 36 -2.53 8.55 -10.89
C ASP A 36 -1.13 8.72 -11.50
N GLY A 37 -0.80 7.85 -12.46
CA GLY A 37 0.48 7.88 -13.15
C GLY A 37 1.66 7.30 -12.36
N VAL A 38 1.43 6.72 -11.18
CA VAL A 38 2.50 6.02 -10.45
C VAL A 38 2.67 4.60 -11.00
N ILE A 39 3.88 4.05 -10.81
CA ILE A 39 4.24 2.70 -11.25
C ILE A 39 4.52 1.79 -10.05
N PHE A 40 4.51 0.49 -10.31
CA PHE A 40 5.10 -0.48 -9.40
C PHE A 40 6.63 -0.43 -9.59
N HIS A 41 7.28 0.46 -8.85
CA HIS A 41 8.71 0.75 -8.99
C HIS A 41 9.62 -0.32 -8.39
N ARG A 42 9.07 -1.23 -7.59
CA ARG A 42 9.83 -2.30 -6.93
C ARG A 42 9.02 -3.59 -7.01
N VAL A 43 9.60 -4.58 -7.66
CA VAL A 43 9.00 -5.91 -7.83
C VAL A 43 10.02 -6.95 -7.41
N ILE A 44 9.73 -7.68 -6.34
CA ILE A 44 10.58 -8.77 -5.84
C ILE A 44 9.77 -10.05 -5.89
N SER A 45 10.15 -10.94 -6.82
CA SER A 45 9.49 -12.23 -6.98
C SER A 45 9.57 -13.02 -5.67
N GLY A 46 8.46 -13.64 -5.28
CA GLY A 46 8.37 -14.41 -4.05
C GLY A 46 8.36 -13.54 -2.78
N PHE A 47 8.21 -12.22 -2.91
CA PHE A 47 8.13 -11.33 -1.77
C PHE A 47 6.98 -10.32 -1.93
N MET A 48 7.15 -9.27 -2.74
CA MET A 48 6.13 -8.22 -2.84
C MET A 48 6.28 -7.37 -4.10
N ILE A 49 5.24 -6.60 -4.43
CA ILE A 49 5.31 -5.50 -5.39
C ILE A 49 4.93 -4.20 -4.69
N GLN A 50 5.65 -3.13 -4.98
CA GLN A 50 5.50 -1.84 -4.29
C GLN A 50 5.25 -0.71 -5.27
N ALA A 51 4.32 0.17 -4.92
CA ALA A 51 3.93 1.32 -5.73
C ALA A 51 3.63 2.54 -4.86
N GLY A 52 3.29 3.65 -5.50
CA GLY A 52 2.77 4.85 -4.83
C GLY A 52 3.80 5.95 -4.59
N GLY A 53 5.04 5.78 -5.03
CA GLY A 53 6.10 6.75 -4.78
C GLY A 53 6.81 7.29 -6.00
N PHE A 54 6.63 6.71 -7.18
CA PHE A 54 7.39 7.08 -8.37
C PHE A 54 6.51 7.06 -9.62
N THR A 55 6.81 7.96 -10.57
CA THR A 55 6.19 8.00 -11.88
C THR A 55 6.96 7.12 -12.88
N PHE A 56 6.46 7.05 -14.13
CA PHE A 56 7.02 6.17 -15.16
C PHE A 56 8.51 6.42 -15.47
N ASP A 57 8.98 7.64 -15.26
CA ASP A 57 10.39 8.03 -15.49
C ASP A 57 11.23 7.93 -14.22
N LEU A 58 10.72 7.27 -13.17
CA LEU A 58 11.34 7.09 -11.85
C LEU A 58 11.53 8.41 -11.09
N SER A 59 10.77 9.43 -11.44
CA SER A 59 10.72 10.67 -10.65
C SER A 59 9.92 10.45 -9.38
N PRO A 60 10.40 10.89 -8.21
CA PRO A 60 9.63 10.79 -6.98
C PRO A 60 8.33 11.59 -7.08
N LYS A 61 7.24 10.99 -6.61
CA LYS A 61 5.95 11.67 -6.45
C LYS A 61 5.58 11.65 -4.97
N ASN A 62 5.74 12.79 -4.32
CA ASN A 62 5.50 12.92 -2.89
C ASN A 62 4.06 13.38 -2.62
N THR A 63 3.42 12.75 -1.62
CA THR A 63 2.11 13.22 -1.16
C THR A 63 2.27 14.44 -0.27
N SER A 64 1.26 15.32 -0.28
CA SER A 64 1.17 16.44 0.66
C SER A 64 0.65 16.01 2.04
N ARG A 65 0.19 14.77 2.18
CA ARG A 65 -0.34 14.24 3.43
C ARG A 65 0.78 13.94 4.42
N GLN A 66 0.45 14.03 5.70
CA GLN A 66 1.39 13.74 6.77
C GLN A 66 1.52 12.23 7.02
N PRO A 67 2.63 11.79 7.61
CA PRO A 67 2.76 10.40 8.03
C PRO A 67 1.68 10.01 9.03
N ILE A 68 1.29 8.74 9.03
CA ILE A 68 0.24 8.21 9.90
C ILE A 68 0.80 7.32 11.00
N ALA A 69 0.03 7.19 12.09
CA ALA A 69 0.33 6.26 13.16
C ALA A 69 0.28 4.81 12.66
N ASN A 70 1.19 3.98 13.18
CA ASN A 70 1.26 2.57 12.83
C ASN A 70 0.10 1.80 13.46
N GLU A 71 -0.63 1.04 12.64
CA GLU A 71 -1.75 0.20 13.07
C GLU A 71 -1.44 -1.29 12.91
N SER A 72 -0.16 -1.68 12.86
CA SER A 72 0.23 -3.08 12.58
C SER A 72 -0.21 -4.09 13.64
N LYS A 73 -0.51 -3.63 14.87
CA LYS A 73 -0.99 -4.50 15.97
C LYS A 73 -2.52 -4.65 15.95
N ASN A 74 -3.08 -4.87 14.78
CA ASN A 74 -4.54 -4.91 14.60
C ASN A 74 -5.08 -6.32 14.30
N GLY A 75 -4.22 -7.35 14.37
CA GLY A 75 -4.62 -8.73 14.10
C GLY A 75 -4.60 -9.13 12.63
N LEU A 76 -4.26 -8.23 11.73
CA LEU A 76 -4.07 -8.55 10.31
C LEU A 76 -2.65 -9.06 10.06
N SER A 77 -2.49 -9.95 9.08
CA SER A 77 -1.21 -10.59 8.74
C SER A 77 -0.79 -10.26 7.31
N ASN A 78 0.53 -10.26 7.06
CA ASN A 78 1.10 -10.09 5.72
C ASN A 78 1.04 -11.40 4.91
N LYS A 79 -0.16 -11.89 4.68
CA LYS A 79 -0.39 -13.08 3.86
C LYS A 79 -0.35 -12.72 2.38
N ARG A 80 -0.14 -13.75 1.53
CA ARG A 80 -0.22 -13.57 0.08
C ARG A 80 -1.55 -12.92 -0.32
N GLY A 81 -1.49 -11.93 -1.18
CA GLY A 81 -2.66 -11.20 -1.66
C GLY A 81 -3.13 -10.06 -0.75
N THR A 82 -2.41 -9.77 0.35
CA THR A 82 -2.73 -8.61 1.18
C THR A 82 -1.95 -7.39 0.74
N ILE A 83 -2.49 -6.21 1.05
CA ILE A 83 -1.86 -4.92 0.77
C ILE A 83 -1.49 -4.25 2.08
N SER A 84 -0.33 -3.63 2.13
CA SER A 84 0.18 -2.94 3.32
C SER A 84 0.86 -1.63 2.96
N MET A 85 0.88 -0.69 3.90
CA MET A 85 1.60 0.57 3.69
C MET A 85 3.10 0.38 3.92
N ALA A 86 3.90 0.86 2.98
CA ALA A 86 5.34 0.89 3.13
C ALA A 86 5.75 2.04 4.06
N ARG A 87 6.78 1.80 4.85
CA ARG A 87 7.33 2.76 5.80
C ARG A 87 8.85 2.66 5.87
N THR A 88 9.47 3.66 6.45
CA THR A 88 10.89 3.62 6.81
C THR A 88 11.09 2.85 8.13
N ASN A 89 12.27 2.93 8.74
CA ASN A 89 12.53 2.33 10.06
C ASN A 89 11.67 2.95 11.17
N ASP A 90 11.17 4.18 10.97
CA ASP A 90 10.21 4.80 11.88
C ASP A 90 8.84 4.14 11.70
N PRO A 91 8.26 3.52 12.73
CA PRO A 91 6.95 2.86 12.63
C PRO A 91 5.82 3.79 12.21
N ASN A 92 5.94 5.08 12.46
CA ASN A 92 4.93 6.10 12.18
C ASN A 92 5.30 6.96 10.97
N SER A 93 5.95 6.40 9.96
CA SER A 93 6.44 7.14 8.79
C SER A 93 5.68 6.85 7.49
N ALA A 94 4.67 5.96 7.51
CA ALA A 94 3.90 5.63 6.32
C ALA A 94 3.11 6.84 5.80
N LYS A 95 3.15 7.09 4.49
CA LYS A 95 2.44 8.20 3.84
C LYS A 95 1.54 7.74 2.70
N ALA A 96 2.13 7.26 1.60
CA ALA A 96 1.39 6.91 0.40
C ALA A 96 1.86 5.62 -0.26
N GLN A 97 3.13 5.26 -0.14
CA GLN A 97 3.64 4.04 -0.76
C GLN A 97 3.03 2.80 -0.10
N PHE A 98 2.68 1.83 -0.91
CA PHE A 98 2.10 0.58 -0.46
C PHE A 98 2.73 -0.59 -1.20
N PHE A 99 2.59 -1.79 -0.65
CA PHE A 99 3.03 -3.00 -1.32
C PHE A 99 1.97 -4.09 -1.21
N ILE A 100 1.95 -4.97 -2.21
CA ILE A 100 1.09 -6.14 -2.25
C ILE A 100 1.98 -7.36 -2.02
N ASN A 101 1.61 -8.18 -1.05
CA ASN A 101 2.37 -9.36 -0.68
C ASN A 101 2.18 -10.47 -1.71
N HIS A 102 3.29 -10.96 -2.27
CA HIS A 102 3.29 -12.05 -3.24
C HIS A 102 3.39 -13.42 -2.57
N MET A 103 3.71 -13.46 -1.28
CA MET A 103 3.69 -14.65 -0.44
C MET A 103 3.46 -14.24 1.02
N ASN A 104 3.42 -15.20 1.93
CA ASN A 104 3.28 -14.91 3.35
C ASN A 104 4.57 -14.30 3.90
N ASN A 105 4.52 -13.03 4.26
CA ASN A 105 5.67 -12.23 4.70
C ASN A 105 5.61 -11.91 6.19
N GLU A 106 5.24 -12.86 7.01
CA GLU A 106 5.25 -12.72 8.46
C GLU A 106 6.64 -13.08 9.01
N PRO A 107 7.07 -12.44 10.09
CA PRO A 107 6.38 -11.54 11.02
C PRO A 107 6.56 -10.03 10.73
N VAL A 108 6.56 -9.62 9.51
CA VAL A 108 6.75 -8.20 9.13
C VAL A 108 5.63 -7.33 9.72
N SER A 109 6.01 -6.25 10.43
CA SER A 109 5.07 -5.35 11.12
C SER A 109 4.77 -4.10 10.29
N TYR A 110 3.94 -4.25 9.28
CA TYR A 110 3.43 -3.13 8.49
C TYR A 110 1.92 -2.95 8.74
N THR A 111 1.41 -1.77 8.42
CA THR A 111 -0.02 -1.51 8.47
C THR A 111 -0.71 -2.15 7.26
N HIS A 112 -1.78 -2.88 7.48
CA HIS A 112 -2.39 -3.75 6.50
C HIS A 112 -3.67 -3.19 5.87
N LEU A 113 -3.82 -3.49 4.60
CA LEU A 113 -5.06 -3.47 3.84
C LEU A 113 -5.20 -4.86 3.19
N ARG A 114 -6.34 -5.16 2.59
CA ARG A 114 -6.55 -6.46 1.93
C ARG A 114 -6.72 -6.28 0.43
N ALA A 115 -6.08 -7.12 -0.37
CA ALA A 115 -6.18 -7.07 -1.83
C ALA A 115 -6.56 -8.43 -2.42
N HIS A 116 -7.33 -8.37 -3.52
CA HIS A 116 -7.66 -9.53 -4.35
C HIS A 116 -7.30 -9.21 -5.79
N GLU A 117 -6.57 -10.11 -6.44
CA GLU A 117 -6.26 -10.02 -7.87
C GLU A 117 -7.40 -10.62 -8.69
N THR A 118 -7.69 -10.01 -9.82
CA THR A 118 -8.69 -10.49 -10.78
C THR A 118 -8.08 -10.78 -12.14
#